data_285ed3330681be0caab57bc36de6774a
#
_entry.id   285ed3330681be0caab57bc36de6774a
#
_cell.length_a   1.000
_cell.length_b   1.000
_cell.length_c   1.000
_cell.angle_alpha   90.00
_cell.angle_beta   90.00
_cell.angle_gamma   90.00
#
_symmetry.space_group_name_H-M   'P 1'
#
loop_
_entity.id
_entity.type
_entity.pdbx_description
1 polymer ?
#
loop_
_entity_poly.entity_id
_entity_poly.type
_entity_poly.pdbx_seq_one_letter_code
_entity_poly.pdbx_strand_id
1 'polypeptide(L)'
;MPSKIITLDPQHYGDAHATRKVESAARRLRYRALGAECRDRGITSLLFAHHADDQAETTLMRLANNYLGSGLAGMRREARIPECESLYGVHDSGSPRMLRHEYALPVAKAQNADMLVESGGITILRPLLSYTKDRLVATCEEASTQWVEDPTNKDRSLTLRNTVRYLHEANLLPRALRRPSLCAVAARTSDRVASLEAQVDQIFRSFDITFDPRSGHAICKASYQAVKEIEGMPESDRIRAMLLRRMFTLVVPTETLDLSTLEAASVDFLHLDGSQHDTKRAAPILAAGAIAVRLNDAEGAFVYEVRRAPPPRNAKESRLDLEISLPLQSRGKDSENVLWSEWRLWDERYWIRIGSPPPEDPQTLDVVVRVLTPEDINSLRRELPLKTSLWKKMKSIPGHLRTNLPVIVQILPDKKDRIVALPSLDWSRDMWSSKVGKQDRQGTQYYDIRYKHIDDSLTSPVGNESIV
;
A
#
# COMPACT_ATOMS: atom_id res chain seq x y z
N MET A 1 -0.44 33.86 9.96
CA MET A 1 -0.51 32.39 10.17
C MET A 1 0.84 31.91 10.64
N PRO A 2 0.94 30.95 11.58
CA PRO A 2 2.21 30.37 11.97
C PRO A 2 2.84 29.65 10.77
N SER A 3 4.13 29.87 10.55
CA SER A 3 4.91 29.24 9.49
C SER A 3 6.01 28.37 10.10
N LYS A 4 6.36 27.27 9.43
CA LYS A 4 7.49 26.42 9.77
C LYS A 4 8.34 26.15 8.55
N ILE A 5 9.64 26.32 8.69
CA ILE A 5 10.62 25.95 7.68
C ILE A 5 11.15 24.55 8.04
N ILE A 6 11.07 23.63 7.09
CA ILE A 6 11.65 22.29 7.21
C ILE A 6 12.88 22.24 6.33
N THR A 7 14.05 22.13 6.95
CA THR A 7 15.32 22.00 6.21
C THR A 7 15.48 20.54 5.77
N LEU A 8 15.71 20.35 4.46
CA LEU A 8 16.03 19.05 3.89
C LEU A 8 17.55 18.87 3.86
N ASP A 9 18.04 17.73 4.32
CA ASP A 9 19.48 17.44 4.29
C ASP A 9 19.90 17.01 2.88
N PRO A 10 20.82 17.76 2.23
CA PRO A 10 21.34 17.43 0.91
C PRO A 10 22.03 16.05 0.84
N GLN A 11 22.59 15.55 1.93
CA GLN A 11 23.26 14.25 1.96
C GLN A 11 22.30 13.09 1.61
N HIS A 12 21.00 13.28 1.81
CA HIS A 12 19.99 12.31 1.43
C HIS A 12 19.61 12.32 -0.06
N TYR A 13 20.20 13.22 -0.87
CA TYR A 13 20.01 13.19 -2.33
C TYR A 13 20.78 12.04 -3.02
N GLY A 14 21.71 11.38 -2.31
CA GLY A 14 22.58 10.34 -2.87
C GLY A 14 23.53 10.89 -3.93
N ASP A 15 24.31 10.00 -4.57
CA ASP A 15 25.21 10.34 -5.71
C ASP A 15 24.42 10.65 -7.00
N ALA A 16 23.45 11.54 -6.92
CA ALA A 16 22.58 11.89 -8.04
C ALA A 16 23.28 12.88 -8.97
N HIS A 17 24.33 12.47 -9.68
CA HIS A 17 24.98 13.27 -10.71
C HIS A 17 24.12 13.55 -11.95
N ALA A 18 22.93 12.92 -12.08
CA ALA A 18 22.01 13.19 -13.17
C ALA A 18 20.83 14.06 -12.68
N THR A 19 20.59 15.18 -13.31
CA THR A 19 19.55 16.18 -12.97
C THR A 19 18.16 15.58 -12.71
N ARG A 20 17.74 14.57 -13.48
CA ARG A 20 16.46 13.86 -13.27
C ARG A 20 16.40 13.08 -11.94
N LYS A 21 17.52 12.49 -11.51
CA LYS A 21 17.59 11.74 -10.24
C LYS A 21 17.52 12.68 -9.05
N VAL A 22 18.16 13.88 -9.16
CA VAL A 22 18.10 14.92 -8.12
C VAL A 22 16.68 15.43 -7.92
N GLU A 23 15.96 15.75 -9.01
CA GLU A 23 14.56 16.23 -8.93
C GLU A 23 13.65 15.19 -8.26
N SER A 24 13.75 13.92 -8.65
CA SER A 24 12.95 12.83 -8.06
C SER A 24 13.30 12.60 -6.58
N ALA A 25 14.59 12.65 -6.23
CA ALA A 25 15.04 12.52 -4.84
C ALA A 25 14.55 13.69 -3.97
N ALA A 26 14.72 14.93 -4.45
CA ALA A 26 14.23 16.14 -3.78
C ALA A 26 12.71 16.12 -3.59
N ARG A 27 11.97 15.65 -4.60
CA ARG A 27 10.52 15.45 -4.52
C ARG A 27 10.17 14.48 -3.42
N ARG A 28 10.81 13.30 -3.37
CA ARG A 28 10.59 12.27 -2.34
C ARG A 28 10.85 12.82 -0.94
N LEU A 29 12.00 13.43 -0.72
CA LEU A 29 12.37 14.00 0.58
C LEU A 29 11.36 15.07 1.03
N ARG A 30 10.93 15.94 0.13
CA ARG A 30 9.94 16.98 0.42
C ARG A 30 8.60 16.40 0.85
N TYR A 31 8.06 15.41 0.11
CA TYR A 31 6.79 14.79 0.49
C TYR A 31 6.89 14.02 1.80
N ARG A 32 7.98 13.30 2.03
CA ARG A 32 8.20 12.57 3.28
C ARG A 32 8.33 13.51 4.48
N ALA A 33 9.04 14.61 4.33
CA ALA A 33 9.16 15.62 5.39
C ALA A 33 7.83 16.31 5.68
N LEU A 34 7.08 16.70 4.65
CA LEU A 34 5.73 17.26 4.82
C LEU A 34 4.77 16.23 5.47
N GLY A 35 4.81 14.99 5.01
CA GLY A 35 3.99 13.92 5.56
C GLY A 35 4.28 13.64 7.03
N ALA A 36 5.56 13.55 7.40
CA ALA A 36 5.96 13.37 8.80
C ALA A 36 5.49 14.53 9.68
N GLU A 37 5.67 15.78 9.22
CA GLU A 37 5.21 16.95 9.97
C GLU A 37 3.70 16.99 10.13
N CYS A 38 2.95 16.65 9.08
CA CYS A 38 1.48 16.57 9.15
C CYS A 38 1.04 15.49 10.15
N ARG A 39 1.63 14.30 10.10
CA ARG A 39 1.36 13.20 11.03
C ARG A 39 1.61 13.64 12.47
N ASP A 40 2.79 14.22 12.74
CA ASP A 40 3.22 14.61 14.10
C ASP A 40 2.34 15.72 14.70
N ARG A 41 1.60 16.46 13.85
CA ARG A 41 0.62 17.47 14.24
C ARG A 41 -0.85 17.04 14.13
N GLY A 42 -1.11 15.78 13.75
CA GLY A 42 -2.49 15.30 13.55
C GLY A 42 -3.21 15.96 12.36
N ILE A 43 -2.47 16.46 11.35
CA ILE A 43 -3.04 17.08 10.15
C ILE A 43 -3.35 15.98 9.13
N THR A 44 -4.61 15.86 8.74
CA THR A 44 -5.08 14.84 7.79
C THR A 44 -5.27 15.36 6.36
N SER A 45 -5.22 16.69 6.16
CA SER A 45 -5.41 17.31 4.85
C SER A 45 -4.34 18.36 4.59
N LEU A 46 -3.72 18.29 3.41
CA LEU A 46 -2.64 19.18 2.97
C LEU A 46 -3.05 19.89 1.69
N LEU A 47 -3.11 21.22 1.73
CA LEU A 47 -3.45 22.03 0.58
C LEU A 47 -2.23 22.33 -0.29
N PHE A 48 -2.34 22.08 -1.60
CA PHE A 48 -1.34 22.43 -2.59
C PHE A 48 -1.87 23.50 -3.54
N ALA A 49 -1.07 24.53 -3.78
CA ALA A 49 -1.41 25.64 -4.68
C ALA A 49 -1.14 25.32 -6.17
N HIS A 50 -1.26 24.06 -6.59
CA HIS A 50 -1.19 23.71 -8.01
C HIS A 50 -2.37 24.33 -8.76
N HIS A 51 -2.10 24.89 -9.94
CA HIS A 51 -3.08 25.59 -10.78
C HIS A 51 -3.19 24.98 -12.19
N ALA A 52 -4.03 25.54 -13.06
CA ALA A 52 -4.28 24.98 -14.40
C ALA A 52 -3.02 24.92 -15.29
N ASP A 53 -2.09 25.87 -15.12
CA ASP A 53 -0.85 25.86 -15.88
C ASP A 53 0.04 24.68 -15.48
N ASP A 54 0.12 24.33 -14.18
CA ASP A 54 0.80 23.13 -13.70
C ASP A 54 0.15 21.84 -14.24
N GLN A 55 -1.17 21.86 -14.41
CA GLN A 55 -1.92 20.75 -15.03
C GLN A 55 -1.52 20.57 -16.49
N ALA A 56 -1.44 21.65 -17.26
CA ALA A 56 -1.01 21.63 -18.65
C ALA A 56 0.43 21.14 -18.79
N GLU A 57 1.35 21.67 -17.96
CA GLU A 57 2.75 21.22 -17.90
C GLU A 57 2.84 19.71 -17.63
N THR A 58 2.11 19.23 -16.63
CA THR A 58 2.09 17.80 -16.25
C THR A 58 1.57 16.94 -17.40
N THR A 59 0.49 17.35 -18.06
CA THR A 59 -0.10 16.62 -19.18
C THR A 59 0.85 16.55 -20.36
N LEU A 60 1.52 17.68 -20.71
CA LEU A 60 2.51 17.71 -21.78
C LEU A 60 3.74 16.85 -21.46
N MET A 61 4.25 16.93 -20.24
CA MET A 61 5.38 16.09 -19.81
C MET A 61 5.04 14.58 -19.86
N ARG A 62 3.83 14.20 -19.48
CA ARG A 62 3.35 12.81 -19.58
C ARG A 62 3.24 12.37 -21.04
N LEU A 63 2.68 13.19 -21.90
CA LEU A 63 2.61 12.93 -23.33
C LEU A 63 4.01 12.75 -23.94
N ALA A 64 4.96 13.62 -23.59
CA ALA A 64 6.36 13.53 -24.04
C ALA A 64 7.08 12.27 -23.53
N ASN A 65 6.66 11.71 -22.41
CA ASN A 65 7.17 10.44 -21.87
C ASN A 65 6.31 9.22 -22.26
N ASN A 66 5.45 9.37 -23.27
CA ASN A 66 4.59 8.29 -23.81
C ASN A 66 3.58 7.71 -22.80
N TYR A 67 3.19 8.47 -21.77
CA TYR A 67 2.08 8.11 -20.90
C TYR A 67 0.76 8.46 -21.61
N LEU A 68 0.14 7.46 -22.25
CA LEU A 68 -1.10 7.59 -22.97
C LEU A 68 -2.31 7.13 -22.15
N GLY A 69 -3.51 7.29 -22.70
CA GLY A 69 -4.75 6.86 -22.07
C GLY A 69 -4.97 7.52 -20.70
N SER A 70 -5.17 6.74 -19.64
CA SER A 70 -5.39 7.26 -18.27
C SER A 70 -4.23 8.10 -17.72
N GLY A 71 -3.03 7.95 -18.26
CA GLY A 71 -1.87 8.77 -17.90
C GLY A 71 -2.10 10.26 -18.22
N LEU A 72 -2.92 10.60 -19.19
CA LEU A 72 -3.23 11.99 -19.57
C LEU A 72 -4.27 12.67 -18.67
N ALA A 73 -4.87 11.98 -17.70
CA ALA A 73 -5.80 12.58 -16.73
C ALA A 73 -5.15 13.69 -15.87
N GLY A 74 -3.84 13.85 -15.94
CA GLY A 74 -3.13 14.89 -15.19
C GLY A 74 -3.13 14.66 -13.68
N MET A 75 -3.12 15.74 -12.89
CA MET A 75 -3.20 15.68 -11.43
C MET A 75 -4.66 15.59 -10.99
N ARG A 76 -4.92 14.75 -9.99
CA ARG A 76 -6.25 14.70 -9.35
C ARG A 76 -6.43 15.87 -8.39
N ARG A 77 -7.67 16.35 -8.22
CA ARG A 77 -8.00 17.39 -7.22
C ARG A 77 -7.75 16.91 -5.81
N GLU A 78 -8.03 15.65 -5.58
CA GLU A 78 -7.80 14.94 -4.33
C GLU A 78 -6.96 13.70 -4.61
N ALA A 79 -5.96 13.45 -3.76
CA ALA A 79 -5.09 12.27 -3.87
C ALA A 79 -4.42 11.98 -2.52
N ARG A 80 -4.03 10.74 -2.30
CA ARG A 80 -3.11 10.40 -1.20
C ARG A 80 -1.77 11.08 -1.40
N ILE A 81 -1.07 11.36 -0.28
CA ILE A 81 0.28 11.93 -0.34
C ILE A 81 1.24 10.91 -0.99
N PRO A 82 1.92 11.25 -2.09
CA PRO A 82 2.81 10.30 -2.77
C PRO A 82 4.14 10.17 -2.05
N GLU A 83 4.96 9.17 -2.43
CA GLU A 83 6.32 8.91 -1.92
C GLU A 83 6.39 8.57 -0.42
N CYS A 84 5.24 8.32 0.21
CA CYS A 84 5.09 8.11 1.64
C CYS A 84 4.53 6.72 2.02
N GLU A 85 4.47 5.78 1.09
CA GLU A 85 3.81 4.47 1.22
C GLU A 85 4.41 3.63 2.37
N SER A 86 5.69 3.86 2.70
CA SER A 86 6.41 3.21 3.79
C SER A 86 6.49 4.05 5.09
N LEU A 87 5.73 5.15 5.20
CA LEU A 87 5.64 5.98 6.40
C LEU A 87 4.31 5.72 7.10
N TYR A 88 4.38 5.09 8.26
CA TYR A 88 3.19 4.85 9.08
C TYR A 88 2.53 6.15 9.53
N GLY A 89 1.20 6.16 9.48
CA GLY A 89 0.39 7.34 9.83
C GLY A 89 0.38 8.45 8.76
N VAL A 90 0.99 8.19 7.59
CA VAL A 90 1.10 9.19 6.51
C VAL A 90 0.35 8.76 5.25
N HIS A 91 0.53 7.50 4.81
CA HIS A 91 -0.12 6.97 3.62
C HIS A 91 -0.91 5.71 3.98
N ASP A 92 -2.23 5.75 3.81
CA ASP A 92 -3.17 4.65 4.07
C ASP A 92 -2.93 3.92 5.41
N SER A 93 -2.61 4.68 6.45
CA SER A 93 -2.33 4.14 7.78
C SER A 93 -2.52 5.20 8.87
N GLY A 94 -2.53 4.78 10.14
CA GLY A 94 -2.70 5.65 11.30
C GLY A 94 -4.13 5.66 11.86
N SER A 95 -5.08 5.00 11.21
CA SER A 95 -6.48 4.86 11.66
C SER A 95 -6.91 3.40 11.50
N PRO A 96 -6.49 2.52 12.42
CA PRO A 96 -6.78 1.09 12.32
C PRO A 96 -8.29 0.82 12.43
N ARG A 97 -8.77 -0.13 11.66
CA ARG A 97 -10.17 -0.56 11.61
C ARG A 97 -10.29 -2.07 11.67
N MET A 98 -11.44 -2.55 12.13
CA MET A 98 -11.78 -3.97 12.08
C MET A 98 -12.33 -4.32 10.69
N LEU A 99 -11.99 -5.53 10.21
CA LEU A 99 -12.65 -6.10 9.04
C LEU A 99 -14.13 -6.33 9.36
N ARG A 100 -15.04 -6.01 8.44
CA ARG A 100 -16.47 -6.32 8.64
C ARG A 100 -16.66 -7.83 8.75
N HIS A 101 -17.49 -8.22 9.69
CA HIS A 101 -17.72 -9.62 10.02
C HIS A 101 -18.18 -10.47 8.83
N GLU A 102 -18.91 -9.90 7.91
CA GLU A 102 -19.40 -10.54 6.68
C GLU A 102 -18.31 -10.89 5.67
N TYR A 103 -17.21 -10.12 5.68
CA TYR A 103 -16.05 -10.30 4.78
C TYR A 103 -14.94 -11.14 5.40
N ALA A 104 -15.05 -11.50 6.66
CA ALA A 104 -14.05 -12.33 7.31
C ALA A 104 -14.25 -13.81 6.98
N LEU A 105 -13.17 -14.52 6.64
CA LEU A 105 -13.22 -15.98 6.49
C LEU A 105 -13.70 -16.63 7.82
N PRO A 106 -14.46 -17.73 7.75
CA PRO A 106 -15.03 -18.39 8.94
C PRO A 106 -14.01 -18.72 10.02
N VAL A 107 -12.77 -18.96 9.61
CA VAL A 107 -11.64 -19.21 10.51
C VAL A 107 -11.21 -17.97 11.27
N ALA A 108 -11.32 -16.79 10.68
CA ALA A 108 -11.05 -15.52 11.36
C ALA A 108 -12.08 -15.26 12.47
N LYS A 109 -13.31 -15.71 12.30
CA LYS A 109 -14.41 -15.58 13.29
C LYS A 109 -14.21 -16.44 14.56
N ALA A 110 -13.44 -17.53 14.47
CA ALA A 110 -13.36 -18.52 15.55
C ALA A 110 -12.39 -18.18 16.67
N GLN A 111 -11.65 -17.08 16.57
CA GLN A 111 -10.61 -16.74 17.56
C GLN A 111 -10.54 -15.23 17.73
N ASN A 112 -10.77 -14.75 18.93
CA ASN A 112 -10.81 -13.36 19.41
C ASN A 112 -9.56 -12.47 19.14
N ALA A 113 -8.78 -12.74 18.13
CA ALA A 113 -7.64 -11.96 17.69
C ALA A 113 -7.88 -11.48 16.25
N ASP A 114 -8.79 -10.53 16.10
CA ASP A 114 -9.06 -9.89 14.81
C ASP A 114 -7.89 -8.95 14.50
N MET A 115 -7.11 -9.27 13.48
CA MET A 115 -6.04 -8.40 13.02
C MET A 115 -6.65 -7.09 12.51
N LEU A 116 -6.17 -5.97 13.03
CA LEU A 116 -6.58 -4.65 12.58
C LEU A 116 -6.06 -4.38 11.16
N VAL A 117 -6.88 -3.71 10.37
CA VAL A 117 -6.54 -3.23 9.03
C VAL A 117 -6.35 -1.72 9.11
N GLU A 118 -5.26 -1.22 8.58
CA GLU A 118 -4.97 0.20 8.59
C GLU A 118 -5.78 0.96 7.54
N SER A 119 -6.06 2.20 7.85
CA SER A 119 -6.69 3.17 6.96
C SER A 119 -6.27 4.60 7.36
N GLY A 120 -6.83 5.61 6.71
CA GLY A 120 -6.53 7.01 7.01
C GLY A 120 -5.34 7.53 6.22
N GLY A 121 -4.45 8.26 6.87
CA GLY A 121 -3.35 8.95 6.23
C GLY A 121 -3.69 10.38 5.80
N ILE A 122 -2.80 10.99 5.01
CA ILE A 122 -2.89 12.40 4.62
C ILE A 122 -3.39 12.52 3.19
N THR A 123 -4.42 13.32 3.01
CA THR A 123 -5.00 13.65 1.70
C THR A 123 -4.46 14.98 1.21
N ILE A 124 -3.95 15.01 -0.02
CA ILE A 124 -3.60 16.26 -0.72
C ILE A 124 -4.82 16.79 -1.45
N LEU A 125 -5.14 18.05 -1.22
CA LEU A 125 -6.19 18.78 -1.89
C LEU A 125 -5.58 19.87 -2.79
N ARG A 126 -6.10 20.04 -4.03
CA ARG A 126 -5.65 21.04 -5.01
C ARG A 126 -6.82 21.93 -5.44
N PRO A 127 -7.24 22.87 -4.58
CA PRO A 127 -8.43 23.68 -4.85
C PRO A 127 -8.27 24.62 -6.06
N LEU A 128 -7.04 25.04 -6.38
CA LEU A 128 -6.74 25.99 -7.44
C LEU A 128 -6.56 25.36 -8.84
N LEU A 129 -6.69 24.04 -8.97
CA LEU A 129 -6.32 23.28 -10.17
C LEU A 129 -7.11 23.69 -11.44
N SER A 130 -8.27 24.32 -11.30
CA SER A 130 -9.09 24.82 -12.41
C SER A 130 -8.86 26.28 -12.77
N TYR A 131 -8.02 26.99 -12.01
CA TYR A 131 -7.74 28.42 -12.25
C TYR A 131 -6.38 28.60 -12.89
N THR A 132 -6.30 29.50 -13.89
CA THR A 132 -5.02 29.84 -14.52
C THR A 132 -4.18 30.74 -13.61
N LYS A 133 -2.85 30.74 -13.80
CA LYS A 133 -1.94 31.61 -13.05
C LYS A 133 -2.32 33.07 -13.19
N ASP A 134 -2.64 33.52 -14.42
CA ASP A 134 -3.04 34.92 -14.71
C ASP A 134 -4.27 35.36 -13.89
N ARG A 135 -5.26 34.46 -13.74
CA ARG A 135 -6.44 34.73 -12.90
C ARG A 135 -6.10 34.85 -11.43
N LEU A 136 -5.17 34.01 -10.96
CA LEU A 136 -4.70 34.06 -9.56
C LEU A 136 -3.92 35.34 -9.29
N VAL A 137 -3.05 35.77 -10.23
CA VAL A 137 -2.33 37.05 -10.16
C VAL A 137 -3.31 38.22 -10.10
N ALA A 138 -4.27 38.30 -11.03
CA ALA A 138 -5.28 39.36 -11.02
C ALA A 138 -6.06 39.41 -9.70
N THR A 139 -6.39 38.25 -9.10
CA THR A 139 -7.05 38.18 -7.79
C THR A 139 -6.15 38.72 -6.66
N CYS A 140 -4.86 38.44 -6.71
CA CYS A 140 -3.89 38.96 -5.72
C CYS A 140 -3.74 40.48 -5.88
N GLU A 141 -3.69 41.00 -7.11
CA GLU A 141 -3.62 42.43 -7.39
C GLU A 141 -4.85 43.17 -6.85
N GLU A 142 -6.06 42.66 -7.17
CA GLU A 142 -7.31 43.23 -6.67
C GLU A 142 -7.41 43.21 -5.14
N ALA A 143 -6.95 42.10 -4.50
CA ALA A 143 -6.92 41.96 -3.07
C ALA A 143 -5.72 42.64 -2.41
N SER A 144 -4.84 43.31 -3.14
CA SER A 144 -3.58 43.88 -2.64
C SER A 144 -2.72 42.89 -1.87
N THR A 145 -2.76 41.63 -2.27
CA THR A 145 -1.99 40.55 -1.66
C THR A 145 -0.65 40.38 -2.37
N GLN A 146 0.44 40.47 -1.62
CA GLN A 146 1.79 40.27 -2.17
C GLN A 146 2.03 38.79 -2.41
N TRP A 147 2.75 38.47 -3.51
CA TRP A 147 3.25 37.10 -3.80
C TRP A 147 4.72 37.14 -4.21
N VAL A 148 5.36 36.00 -4.16
CA VAL A 148 6.76 35.84 -4.52
C VAL A 148 6.87 34.85 -5.68
N GLU A 149 7.69 35.17 -6.66
CA GLU A 149 8.07 34.26 -7.74
C GLU A 149 9.46 33.68 -7.48
N ASP A 150 9.59 32.36 -7.63
CA ASP A 150 10.88 31.69 -7.55
C ASP A 150 11.74 32.05 -8.78
N PRO A 151 12.89 32.74 -8.62
CA PRO A 151 13.71 33.17 -9.74
C PRO A 151 14.28 31.99 -10.55
N THR A 152 14.40 30.78 -9.96
CA THR A 152 14.89 29.58 -10.66
C THR A 152 13.93 29.10 -11.75
N ASN A 153 12.65 29.49 -11.71
CA ASN A 153 11.69 29.19 -12.76
C ASN A 153 12.04 29.83 -14.11
N LYS A 154 12.87 30.88 -14.13
CA LYS A 154 13.31 31.56 -15.35
C LYS A 154 14.44 30.84 -16.08
N ASP A 155 15.15 29.93 -15.41
CA ASP A 155 16.22 29.16 -16.03
C ASP A 155 15.66 27.96 -16.81
N ARG A 156 15.68 28.11 -18.14
CA ARG A 156 15.15 27.12 -19.10
C ARG A 156 15.91 25.80 -19.11
N SER A 157 17.18 25.82 -18.72
CA SER A 157 18.09 24.68 -18.78
C SER A 157 18.01 23.81 -17.53
N LEU A 158 17.44 24.32 -16.45
CA LEU A 158 17.46 23.68 -15.14
C LEU A 158 16.59 22.40 -15.10
N THR A 159 15.38 22.46 -15.67
CA THR A 159 14.46 21.29 -15.70
C THR A 159 13.64 21.25 -16.98
N LEU A 160 13.18 20.02 -17.35
CA LEU A 160 12.23 19.84 -18.46
C LEU A 160 10.94 20.67 -18.24
N ARG A 161 10.50 20.84 -17.01
CA ARG A 161 9.34 21.65 -16.65
C ARG A 161 9.57 23.13 -17.00
N ASN A 162 10.75 23.66 -16.72
CA ASN A 162 11.06 25.05 -17.08
C ASN A 162 11.11 25.25 -18.61
N THR A 163 11.63 24.25 -19.34
CA THR A 163 11.55 24.27 -20.83
C THR A 163 10.11 24.31 -21.31
N VAL A 164 9.22 23.48 -20.74
CA VAL A 164 7.79 23.44 -21.09
C VAL A 164 7.11 24.79 -20.78
N ARG A 165 7.40 25.40 -19.63
CA ARG A 165 6.91 26.76 -19.28
C ARG A 165 7.31 27.78 -20.32
N TYR A 166 8.57 27.80 -20.69
CA TYR A 166 9.07 28.71 -21.73
C TYR A 166 8.35 28.51 -23.07
N LEU A 167 8.17 27.25 -23.52
CA LEU A 167 7.46 26.97 -24.77
C LEU A 167 5.99 27.46 -24.74
N HIS A 168 5.33 27.38 -23.59
CA HIS A 168 3.99 27.94 -23.40
C HIS A 168 4.00 29.47 -23.40
N GLU A 169 4.90 30.11 -22.66
CA GLU A 169 4.99 31.57 -22.56
C GLU A 169 5.34 32.22 -23.89
N ALA A 170 6.28 31.62 -24.62
CA ALA A 170 6.70 32.10 -25.93
C ALA A 170 5.74 31.74 -27.05
N ASN A 171 4.59 31.08 -26.79
CA ASN A 171 3.62 30.59 -27.77
C ASN A 171 4.22 29.75 -28.93
N LEU A 172 5.27 28.99 -28.64
CA LEU A 172 5.98 28.16 -29.62
C LEU A 172 5.30 26.80 -29.89
N LEU A 173 4.30 26.45 -29.09
CA LEU A 173 3.57 25.20 -29.23
C LEU A 173 2.42 25.25 -30.22
N PRO A 174 2.19 24.20 -31.02
CA PRO A 174 1.00 24.03 -31.82
C PRO A 174 -0.28 24.18 -31.00
N ARG A 175 -1.38 24.63 -31.64
CA ARG A 175 -2.67 24.85 -30.93
C ARG A 175 -3.11 23.66 -30.07
N ALA A 176 -2.90 22.41 -30.56
CA ALA A 176 -3.28 21.20 -29.84
C ALA A 176 -2.49 20.99 -28.53
N LEU A 177 -1.29 21.56 -28.40
CA LEU A 177 -0.43 21.44 -27.22
C LEU A 177 -0.41 22.70 -26.35
N ARG A 178 -1.29 23.66 -26.63
CA ARG A 178 -1.44 24.85 -25.77
C ARG A 178 -2.21 24.52 -24.50
N ARG A 179 -2.03 25.35 -23.46
CA ARG A 179 -2.65 25.16 -22.12
C ARG A 179 -4.14 24.81 -22.17
N PRO A 180 -5.03 25.54 -22.90
CA PRO A 180 -6.46 25.23 -22.93
C PRO A 180 -6.74 23.82 -23.49
N SER A 181 -6.04 23.41 -24.55
CA SER A 181 -6.21 22.08 -25.15
C SER A 181 -5.74 20.98 -24.24
N LEU A 182 -4.58 21.14 -23.60
CA LEU A 182 -4.04 20.16 -22.66
C LEU A 182 -4.91 20.03 -21.41
N CYS A 183 -5.41 21.14 -20.84
CA CYS A 183 -6.35 21.10 -19.73
C CYS A 183 -7.67 20.41 -20.13
N ALA A 184 -8.17 20.65 -21.33
CA ALA A 184 -9.37 19.99 -21.84
C ALA A 184 -9.16 18.48 -22.02
N VAL A 185 -7.99 18.05 -22.51
CA VAL A 185 -7.62 16.62 -22.60
C VAL A 185 -7.55 16.01 -21.20
N ALA A 186 -6.88 16.67 -20.26
CA ALA A 186 -6.77 16.19 -18.90
C ALA A 186 -8.14 16.04 -18.23
N ALA A 187 -9.03 17.02 -18.37
CA ALA A 187 -10.38 16.98 -17.80
C ALA A 187 -11.20 15.83 -18.38
N ARG A 188 -11.29 15.71 -19.72
CA ARG A 188 -12.04 14.62 -20.37
C ARG A 188 -11.50 13.24 -20.01
N THR A 189 -10.18 13.10 -19.94
CA THR A 189 -9.55 11.83 -19.54
C THR A 189 -9.84 11.51 -18.08
N SER A 190 -9.81 12.53 -17.20
CA SER A 190 -10.14 12.38 -15.78
C SER A 190 -11.59 11.93 -15.59
N ASP A 191 -12.54 12.55 -16.29
CA ASP A 191 -13.96 12.20 -16.23
C ASP A 191 -14.21 10.77 -16.73
N ARG A 192 -13.55 10.38 -17.84
CA ARG A 192 -13.62 9.00 -18.35
C ARG A 192 -13.06 7.99 -17.35
N VAL A 193 -11.91 8.27 -16.74
CA VAL A 193 -11.30 7.41 -15.72
C VAL A 193 -12.21 7.29 -14.51
N ALA A 194 -12.76 8.39 -14.02
CA ALA A 194 -13.68 8.39 -12.88
C ALA A 194 -14.96 7.58 -13.18
N SER A 195 -15.52 7.71 -14.40
CA SER A 195 -16.67 6.91 -14.82
C SER A 195 -16.37 5.40 -14.85
N LEU A 196 -15.20 5.02 -15.38
CA LEU A 196 -14.78 3.61 -15.37
C LEU A 196 -14.52 3.10 -13.96
N GLU A 197 -13.87 3.89 -13.10
CA GLU A 197 -13.64 3.55 -11.69
C GLU A 197 -14.98 3.32 -10.97
N ALA A 198 -15.98 4.19 -11.20
CA ALA A 198 -17.31 4.05 -10.60
C ALA A 198 -18.05 2.77 -11.07
N GLN A 199 -17.95 2.43 -12.36
CA GLN A 199 -18.50 1.18 -12.90
C GLN A 199 -17.82 -0.04 -12.26
N VAL A 200 -16.49 -0.05 -12.20
CA VAL A 200 -15.72 -1.12 -11.57
C VAL A 200 -16.07 -1.26 -10.09
N ASP A 201 -16.24 -0.14 -9.37
CA ASP A 201 -16.64 -0.15 -7.96
C ASP A 201 -18.02 -0.77 -7.78
N GLN A 202 -18.97 -0.46 -8.65
CA GLN A 202 -20.32 -1.06 -8.62
C GLN A 202 -20.26 -2.58 -8.85
N ILE A 203 -19.50 -3.03 -9.86
CA ILE A 203 -19.33 -4.45 -10.16
C ILE A 203 -18.61 -5.15 -9.01
N PHE A 204 -17.53 -4.59 -8.51
CA PHE A 204 -16.74 -5.20 -7.44
C PHE A 204 -17.54 -5.39 -6.14
N ARG A 205 -18.45 -4.47 -5.83
CA ARG A 205 -19.37 -4.59 -4.69
C ARG A 205 -20.38 -5.73 -4.84
N SER A 206 -20.63 -6.21 -6.07
CA SER A 206 -21.50 -7.38 -6.31
C SER A 206 -20.79 -8.72 -6.11
N PHE A 207 -19.47 -8.70 -5.94
CA PHE A 207 -18.71 -9.91 -5.67
C PHE A 207 -18.89 -10.33 -4.22
N ASP A 208 -18.99 -11.64 -4.01
CA ASP A 208 -18.87 -12.23 -2.68
C ASP A 208 -17.37 -12.40 -2.37
N ILE A 209 -16.87 -11.56 -1.44
CA ILE A 209 -15.45 -11.49 -1.11
C ILE A 209 -15.26 -11.89 0.34
N THR A 210 -14.42 -12.89 0.57
CA THR A 210 -13.96 -13.23 1.90
C THR A 210 -12.44 -13.06 1.97
N PHE A 211 -11.94 -12.46 3.05
CA PHE A 211 -10.55 -12.09 3.20
C PHE A 211 -10.00 -12.51 4.58
N ASP A 212 -8.80 -13.07 4.61
CA ASP A 212 -8.07 -13.36 5.85
C ASP A 212 -6.80 -12.50 5.95
N PRO A 213 -6.79 -11.43 6.75
CA PRO A 213 -5.64 -10.57 6.89
C PRO A 213 -4.42 -11.28 7.51
N ARG A 214 -4.61 -12.38 8.25
CA ARG A 214 -3.51 -13.12 8.90
C ARG A 214 -2.59 -13.81 7.91
N SER A 215 -3.16 -14.35 6.85
CA SER A 215 -2.43 -15.03 5.76
C SER A 215 -2.32 -14.17 4.51
N GLY A 216 -3.06 -13.05 4.45
CA GLY A 216 -3.12 -12.18 3.29
C GLY A 216 -3.65 -12.92 2.06
N HIS A 217 -4.77 -13.64 2.18
CA HIS A 217 -5.43 -14.23 1.03
C HIS A 217 -6.92 -13.91 1.02
N ALA A 218 -7.51 -13.94 -0.18
CA ALA A 218 -8.91 -13.68 -0.42
C ALA A 218 -9.53 -14.75 -1.30
N ILE A 219 -10.81 -15.01 -1.09
CA ILE A 219 -11.68 -15.74 -2.03
C ILE A 219 -12.64 -14.71 -2.61
N CYS A 220 -12.64 -14.56 -3.92
CA CYS A 220 -13.51 -13.65 -4.65
C CYS A 220 -14.43 -14.46 -5.57
N LYS A 221 -15.74 -14.34 -5.39
CA LYS A 221 -16.75 -15.05 -6.16
C LYS A 221 -17.58 -14.04 -6.95
N ALA A 222 -17.54 -14.14 -8.27
CA ALA A 222 -18.38 -13.38 -9.20
C ALA A 222 -19.49 -14.27 -9.74
N SER A 223 -20.73 -13.77 -9.77
CA SER A 223 -21.85 -14.50 -10.36
C SER A 223 -21.73 -14.56 -11.89
N TYR A 224 -22.31 -15.59 -12.52
CA TYR A 224 -22.39 -15.69 -13.97
C TYR A 224 -23.05 -14.45 -14.60
N GLN A 225 -24.09 -13.91 -13.96
CA GLN A 225 -24.80 -12.71 -14.43
C GLN A 225 -23.88 -11.49 -14.46
N ALA A 226 -23.07 -11.28 -13.41
CA ALA A 226 -22.11 -10.17 -13.36
C ALA A 226 -21.05 -10.28 -14.48
N VAL A 227 -20.55 -11.49 -14.77
CA VAL A 227 -19.59 -11.71 -15.86
C VAL A 227 -20.22 -11.46 -17.23
N LYS A 228 -21.46 -11.89 -17.44
CA LYS A 228 -22.21 -11.62 -18.67
C LYS A 228 -22.46 -10.12 -18.90
N GLU A 229 -22.73 -9.38 -17.83
CA GLU A 229 -22.87 -7.92 -17.89
C GLU A 229 -21.55 -7.25 -18.30
N ILE A 230 -20.41 -7.69 -17.74
CA ILE A 230 -19.08 -7.20 -18.10
C ILE A 230 -18.79 -7.42 -19.59
N GLU A 231 -19.11 -8.61 -20.14
CA GLU A 231 -18.88 -8.88 -21.57
C GLU A 231 -19.67 -7.97 -22.51
N GLY A 232 -20.84 -7.53 -22.09
CA GLY A 232 -21.67 -6.59 -22.86
C GLY A 232 -21.22 -5.11 -22.76
N MET A 233 -20.26 -4.79 -21.90
CA MET A 233 -19.83 -3.42 -21.66
C MET A 233 -18.77 -2.94 -22.68
N PRO A 234 -18.81 -1.66 -23.07
CA PRO A 234 -17.66 -1.04 -23.72
C PRO A 234 -16.42 -1.14 -22.82
N GLU A 235 -15.25 -1.42 -23.42
CA GLU A 235 -13.98 -1.57 -22.70
C GLU A 235 -13.97 -2.73 -21.67
N SER A 236 -14.70 -3.82 -21.96
CA SER A 236 -14.80 -5.00 -21.07
C SER A 236 -13.44 -5.52 -20.60
N ASP A 237 -12.44 -5.59 -21.50
CA ASP A 237 -11.08 -6.04 -21.14
C ASP A 237 -10.40 -5.13 -20.13
N ARG A 238 -10.59 -3.82 -20.26
CA ARG A 238 -10.08 -2.85 -19.30
C ARG A 238 -10.81 -2.95 -17.96
N ILE A 239 -12.11 -3.16 -17.98
CA ILE A 239 -12.91 -3.38 -16.76
C ILE A 239 -12.41 -4.66 -16.06
N ARG A 240 -12.18 -5.76 -16.79
CA ARG A 240 -11.60 -7.00 -16.22
C ARG A 240 -10.24 -6.75 -15.59
N ALA A 241 -9.35 -6.04 -16.26
CA ALA A 241 -8.03 -5.69 -15.72
C ALA A 241 -8.13 -4.81 -14.46
N MET A 242 -9.08 -3.89 -14.41
CA MET A 242 -9.32 -3.05 -13.23
C MET A 242 -9.92 -3.87 -12.07
N LEU A 243 -10.81 -4.82 -12.33
CA LEU A 243 -11.34 -5.76 -11.33
C LEU A 243 -10.22 -6.66 -10.79
N LEU A 244 -9.38 -7.21 -11.67
CA LEU A 244 -8.22 -8.01 -11.26
C LEU A 244 -7.26 -7.19 -10.40
N ARG A 245 -7.03 -5.91 -10.73
CA ARG A 245 -6.24 -4.99 -9.91
C ARG A 245 -6.85 -4.83 -8.51
N ARG A 246 -8.18 -4.64 -8.41
CA ARG A 246 -8.88 -4.57 -7.12
C ARG A 246 -8.67 -5.83 -6.30
N MET A 247 -8.79 -7.01 -6.91
CA MET A 247 -8.56 -8.27 -6.24
C MET A 247 -7.10 -8.41 -5.77
N PHE A 248 -6.13 -8.02 -6.60
CA PHE A 248 -4.72 -8.10 -6.25
C PHE A 248 -4.34 -7.11 -5.14
N THR A 249 -4.95 -5.93 -5.09
CA THR A 249 -4.70 -4.96 -4.02
C THR A 249 -5.18 -5.44 -2.64
N LEU A 250 -6.07 -6.43 -2.56
CA LEU A 250 -6.41 -7.07 -1.29
C LEU A 250 -5.21 -7.80 -0.66
N VAL A 251 -4.35 -8.41 -1.49
CA VAL A 251 -3.26 -9.28 -1.04
C VAL A 251 -1.87 -8.67 -1.24
N VAL A 252 -1.76 -7.67 -2.11
CA VAL A 252 -0.56 -6.84 -2.35
C VAL A 252 -1.00 -5.39 -2.42
N PRO A 253 -1.21 -4.73 -1.27
CA PRO A 253 -1.73 -3.37 -1.21
C PRO A 253 -0.67 -2.33 -1.62
N THR A 254 -0.19 -2.42 -2.85
CA THR A 254 0.76 -1.51 -3.49
C THR A 254 0.08 -0.73 -4.59
N GLU A 255 0.45 0.53 -4.78
CA GLU A 255 -0.10 1.38 -5.85
C GLU A 255 0.52 1.13 -7.23
N THR A 256 1.56 0.31 -7.31
CA THR A 256 2.39 0.15 -8.53
C THR A 256 1.88 -0.89 -9.53
N LEU A 257 0.64 -1.37 -9.38
CA LEU A 257 0.03 -2.30 -10.34
C LEU A 257 -0.27 -1.58 -11.66
N ASP A 258 0.61 -1.79 -12.64
CA ASP A 258 0.41 -1.25 -13.99
C ASP A 258 -0.76 -1.96 -14.68
N LEU A 259 -1.74 -1.16 -15.13
CA LEU A 259 -2.95 -1.66 -15.76
C LEU A 259 -2.65 -2.37 -17.09
N SER A 260 -1.65 -1.92 -17.84
CA SER A 260 -1.28 -2.55 -19.12
C SER A 260 -0.76 -3.99 -18.94
N THR A 261 -0.01 -4.23 -17.86
CA THR A 261 0.42 -5.58 -17.47
C THR A 261 -0.77 -6.46 -17.11
N LEU A 262 -1.75 -5.90 -16.42
CA LEU A 262 -2.96 -6.62 -16.03
C LEU A 262 -3.92 -6.86 -17.20
N GLU A 263 -4.02 -5.93 -18.15
CA GLU A 263 -4.80 -6.13 -19.40
C GLU A 263 -4.30 -7.37 -20.15
N ALA A 264 -2.98 -7.52 -20.30
CA ALA A 264 -2.40 -8.70 -20.93
C ALA A 264 -2.63 -10.00 -20.13
N ALA A 265 -2.62 -9.92 -18.80
CA ALA A 265 -2.81 -11.07 -17.92
C ALA A 265 -4.30 -11.46 -17.71
N SER A 266 -5.24 -10.57 -18.05
CA SER A 266 -6.67 -10.75 -17.77
C SER A 266 -7.46 -11.36 -18.94
N VAL A 267 -6.81 -11.82 -20.01
CA VAL A 267 -7.48 -12.34 -21.22
C VAL A 267 -8.49 -13.45 -20.88
N ASP A 268 -8.10 -14.38 -20.00
CA ASP A 268 -8.97 -15.49 -19.56
C ASP A 268 -9.70 -15.21 -18.23
N PHE A 269 -9.55 -13.98 -17.69
CA PHE A 269 -10.15 -13.60 -16.41
C PHE A 269 -11.57 -13.14 -16.61
N LEU A 270 -12.53 -13.74 -15.89
CA LEU A 270 -13.96 -13.43 -15.97
C LEU A 270 -14.47 -13.45 -17.41
N HIS A 271 -14.09 -14.48 -18.18
CA HIS A 271 -14.54 -14.68 -19.55
C HIS A 271 -15.51 -15.85 -19.63
N LEU A 272 -16.59 -15.69 -20.40
CA LEU A 272 -17.56 -16.75 -20.69
C LEU A 272 -17.05 -17.53 -21.88
N ASP A 273 -16.37 -18.65 -21.65
CA ASP A 273 -16.13 -19.62 -22.73
C ASP A 273 -17.48 -20.19 -23.18
N GLY A 274 -17.72 -20.23 -24.48
CA GLY A 274 -18.98 -20.72 -25.05
C GLY A 274 -19.31 -22.19 -24.74
N SER A 275 -18.46 -22.89 -24.00
CA SER A 275 -18.67 -24.25 -23.48
C SER A 275 -18.83 -24.19 -21.96
N GLN A 276 -20.07 -24.32 -21.49
CA GLN A 276 -20.42 -24.38 -20.04
C GLN A 276 -19.74 -25.53 -19.27
N HIS A 277 -18.95 -26.37 -19.89
CA HIS A 277 -18.40 -27.61 -19.30
C HIS A 277 -16.92 -27.87 -19.50
N ASP A 278 -16.17 -27.03 -20.19
CA ASP A 278 -14.71 -27.29 -20.35
C ASP A 278 -13.95 -26.71 -19.14
N THR A 279 -13.91 -27.51 -18.07
CA THR A 279 -13.17 -27.27 -16.83
C THR A 279 -11.64 -27.45 -17.02
N LYS A 280 -11.08 -27.06 -18.17
CA LYS A 280 -9.63 -26.87 -18.23
C LYS A 280 -9.29 -25.81 -17.21
N ARG A 281 -8.53 -26.19 -16.17
CA ARG A 281 -8.01 -25.26 -15.18
C ARG A 281 -7.39 -24.08 -15.91
N ALA A 282 -8.05 -22.94 -15.88
CA ALA A 282 -7.44 -21.71 -16.37
C ALA A 282 -6.07 -21.55 -15.68
N ALA A 283 -5.05 -21.16 -16.44
CA ALA A 283 -3.73 -20.96 -15.88
C ALA A 283 -3.79 -19.91 -14.77
N PRO A 284 -3.02 -20.08 -13.67
CA PRO A 284 -2.95 -19.06 -12.64
C PRO A 284 -2.49 -17.72 -13.22
N ILE A 285 -3.18 -16.64 -12.87
CA ILE A 285 -2.78 -15.29 -13.27
C ILE A 285 -1.77 -14.78 -12.26
N LEU A 286 -0.55 -14.49 -12.74
CA LEU A 286 0.55 -13.99 -11.91
C LEU A 286 0.92 -12.58 -12.37
N ALA A 287 0.77 -11.58 -11.49
CA ALA A 287 1.25 -10.24 -11.73
C ALA A 287 1.58 -9.53 -10.41
N ALA A 288 2.57 -8.66 -10.43
CA ALA A 288 2.97 -7.78 -9.32
C ALA A 288 3.11 -8.49 -7.95
N GLY A 289 3.57 -9.74 -7.95
CA GLY A 289 3.74 -10.51 -6.73
C GLY A 289 2.44 -11.09 -6.14
N ALA A 290 1.31 -11.02 -6.86
CA ALA A 290 0.05 -11.68 -6.53
C ALA A 290 -0.25 -12.83 -7.52
N ILE A 291 -1.00 -13.81 -7.05
CA ILE A 291 -1.51 -14.94 -7.86
C ILE A 291 -3.01 -15.00 -7.69
N ALA A 292 -3.76 -15.08 -8.80
CA ALA A 292 -5.16 -15.48 -8.81
C ALA A 292 -5.30 -16.87 -9.43
N VAL A 293 -5.93 -17.78 -8.70
CA VAL A 293 -6.18 -19.17 -9.14
C VAL A 293 -7.67 -19.37 -9.24
N ARG A 294 -8.17 -19.75 -10.41
CA ARG A 294 -9.59 -20.11 -10.58
C ARG A 294 -9.86 -21.44 -9.88
N LEU A 295 -10.87 -21.45 -9.01
CA LEU A 295 -11.36 -22.63 -8.32
C LEU A 295 -12.60 -23.14 -9.05
N ASN A 296 -12.81 -24.46 -9.00
CA ASN A 296 -14.05 -25.05 -9.53
C ASN A 296 -15.19 -24.77 -8.55
N ASP A 297 -16.29 -24.22 -9.05
CA ASP A 297 -17.53 -24.06 -8.31
C ASP A 297 -18.62 -24.94 -8.94
N ALA A 298 -19.35 -25.67 -8.09
CA ALA A 298 -20.47 -26.52 -8.49
C ALA A 298 -21.70 -25.70 -8.96
N GLU A 299 -21.77 -24.41 -8.61
CA GLU A 299 -22.89 -23.51 -8.91
C GLU A 299 -22.71 -22.69 -10.19
N GLY A 300 -21.62 -22.88 -10.93
CA GLY A 300 -21.33 -22.14 -12.16
C GLY A 300 -20.88 -20.71 -11.94
N ALA A 301 -20.47 -20.34 -10.75
CA ALA A 301 -19.87 -19.03 -10.46
C ALA A 301 -18.37 -19.00 -10.78
N PHE A 302 -17.83 -17.81 -10.93
CA PHE A 302 -16.40 -17.57 -11.13
C PHE A 302 -15.73 -17.33 -9.79
N VAL A 303 -15.07 -18.35 -9.25
CA VAL A 303 -14.40 -18.28 -7.95
C VAL A 303 -12.90 -18.22 -8.13
N TYR A 304 -12.27 -17.24 -7.51
CA TYR A 304 -10.81 -17.06 -7.53
C TYR A 304 -10.25 -17.03 -6.11
N GLU A 305 -9.23 -17.86 -5.87
CA GLU A 305 -8.33 -17.69 -4.73
C GLU A 305 -7.25 -16.68 -5.12
N VAL A 306 -7.16 -15.59 -4.37
CA VAL A 306 -6.15 -14.53 -4.59
C VAL A 306 -5.21 -14.51 -3.40
N ARG A 307 -3.91 -14.53 -3.66
CA ARG A 307 -2.89 -14.63 -2.61
C ARG A 307 -1.56 -14.04 -3.06
N ARG A 308 -0.69 -13.77 -2.11
CA ARG A 308 0.70 -13.40 -2.36
C ARG A 308 1.43 -14.53 -3.10
N ALA A 309 2.21 -14.18 -4.11
CA ALA A 309 3.12 -15.12 -4.75
C ALA A 309 4.22 -15.54 -3.76
N PRO A 310 4.61 -16.82 -3.72
CA PRO A 310 5.74 -17.24 -2.89
C PRO A 310 7.03 -16.54 -3.35
N PRO A 311 7.95 -16.24 -2.44
CA PRO A 311 9.22 -15.63 -2.80
C PRO A 311 10.01 -16.53 -3.78
N PRO A 312 10.81 -15.96 -4.68
CA PRO A 312 11.62 -16.73 -5.62
C PRO A 312 12.58 -17.66 -4.85
N ARG A 313 12.70 -18.92 -5.32
CA ARG A 313 13.53 -19.95 -4.65
C ARG A 313 15.03 -19.59 -4.57
N ASN A 314 15.51 -18.70 -5.43
CA ASN A 314 16.94 -18.36 -5.57
C ASN A 314 17.30 -17.01 -4.92
N ALA A 315 16.42 -16.37 -4.19
CA ALA A 315 16.74 -15.16 -3.46
C ALA A 315 17.64 -15.55 -2.25
N LYS A 316 18.97 -15.47 -2.42
CA LYS A 316 19.96 -15.74 -1.36
C LYS A 316 19.83 -14.77 -0.18
N GLU A 317 19.27 -13.60 -0.40
CA GLU A 317 18.87 -12.62 0.60
C GLU A 317 17.43 -12.23 0.26
N SER A 318 16.52 -12.61 1.11
CA SER A 318 15.13 -12.19 0.94
C SER A 318 15.08 -10.68 1.10
N ARG A 319 14.64 -9.94 0.06
CA ARG A 319 14.36 -8.50 0.17
C ARG A 319 13.31 -8.18 1.25
N LEU A 320 12.79 -9.21 1.89
CA LEU A 320 11.77 -9.16 2.92
C LEU A 320 12.35 -9.21 4.33
N ASP A 321 13.66 -9.43 4.51
CA ASP A 321 14.26 -9.48 5.84
C ASP A 321 14.32 -8.07 6.43
N LEU A 322 13.62 -7.88 7.53
CA LEU A 322 13.55 -6.63 8.27
C LEU A 322 14.32 -6.77 9.58
N GLU A 323 15.51 -6.19 9.62
CA GLU A 323 16.37 -6.21 10.79
C GLU A 323 16.01 -5.09 11.77
N ILE A 324 15.96 -5.43 13.07
CA ILE A 324 15.67 -4.50 14.17
C ILE A 324 16.61 -4.81 15.32
N SER A 325 17.49 -3.89 15.68
CA SER A 325 18.39 -4.02 16.84
C SER A 325 17.74 -3.45 18.10
N LEU A 326 17.81 -4.19 19.19
CA LEU A 326 17.31 -3.85 20.52
C LEU A 326 18.51 -3.79 21.50
N PRO A 327 18.54 -2.92 22.54
CA PRO A 327 17.45 -2.10 23.04
C PRO A 327 17.18 -0.86 22.19
N LEU A 328 15.91 -0.49 22.12
CA LEU A 328 15.46 0.71 21.42
C LEU A 328 15.80 1.96 22.24
N GLN A 329 16.32 2.99 21.59
CA GLN A 329 16.45 4.30 22.21
C GLN A 329 15.04 4.90 22.37
N SER A 330 14.75 5.42 23.55
CA SER A 330 13.39 5.85 23.94
C SER A 330 12.83 6.94 23.04
N ARG A 331 11.74 6.66 22.33
CA ARG A 331 10.89 7.69 21.68
C ARG A 331 9.43 7.69 22.13
N GLY A 332 9.06 6.87 23.09
CA GLY A 332 7.72 6.84 23.68
C GLY A 332 7.62 5.73 24.71
N LYS A 333 6.98 6.03 25.84
CA LYS A 333 6.61 5.03 26.84
C LYS A 333 5.10 4.88 26.77
N ASP A 334 4.63 3.70 26.45
CA ASP A 334 3.25 3.33 26.73
C ASP A 334 3.09 3.04 28.24
N SER A 335 1.86 2.95 28.72
CA SER A 335 1.50 2.75 30.13
C SER A 335 2.15 1.53 30.81
N GLU A 336 2.77 0.65 30.04
CA GLU A 336 3.39 -0.61 30.50
C GLU A 336 4.92 -0.57 30.55
N ASN A 337 5.58 0.57 30.43
CA ASN A 337 7.04 0.70 30.37
C ASN A 337 7.73 -0.08 29.23
N VAL A 338 7.04 -0.32 28.12
CA VAL A 338 7.62 -0.95 26.91
C VAL A 338 8.16 0.12 25.99
N LEU A 339 9.38 -0.04 25.50
CA LEU A 339 9.97 0.81 24.47
C LEU A 339 9.65 0.20 23.10
N TRP A 340 8.96 0.96 22.24
CA TRP A 340 8.55 0.49 20.92
C TRP A 340 9.45 1.02 19.82
N SER A 341 9.76 0.16 18.83
CA SER A 341 10.33 0.59 17.55
C SER A 341 9.32 1.47 16.79
N GLU A 342 9.82 2.20 15.79
CA GLU A 342 8.91 2.77 14.79
C GLU A 342 8.21 1.63 14.04
N TRP A 343 7.00 1.94 13.54
CA TRP A 343 6.30 1.04 12.64
C TRP A 343 7.09 0.86 11.34
N ARG A 344 7.31 -0.37 10.95
CA ARG A 344 8.00 -0.74 9.71
C ARG A 344 7.04 -1.56 8.84
N LEU A 345 7.03 -1.25 7.55
CA LEU A 345 6.24 -2.01 6.58
C LEU A 345 7.02 -3.24 6.15
N TRP A 346 6.44 -4.42 6.37
CA TRP A 346 7.01 -5.71 5.94
C TRP A 346 6.17 -6.31 4.81
N ASP A 347 6.86 -6.79 3.76
CA ASP A 347 6.27 -7.43 2.56
C ASP A 347 5.12 -6.61 1.94
N GLU A 348 5.18 -5.26 2.07
CA GLU A 348 4.14 -4.33 1.61
C GLU A 348 2.73 -4.60 2.18
N ARG A 349 2.57 -5.59 3.06
CA ARG A 349 1.28 -6.05 3.61
C ARG A 349 1.09 -5.74 5.07
N TYR A 350 2.14 -5.79 5.87
CA TYR A 350 2.03 -5.70 7.32
C TYR A 350 2.84 -4.56 7.89
N TRP A 351 2.19 -3.72 8.65
CA TRP A 351 2.86 -2.84 9.58
C TRP A 351 3.23 -3.63 10.82
N ILE A 352 4.51 -3.61 11.18
CA ILE A 352 5.05 -4.33 12.34
C ILE A 352 5.88 -3.36 13.16
N ARG A 353 5.72 -3.40 14.48
CA ARG A 353 6.63 -2.80 15.45
C ARG A 353 6.99 -3.81 16.51
N ILE A 354 8.19 -3.67 17.08
CA ILE A 354 8.70 -4.55 18.10
C ILE A 354 8.98 -3.75 19.35
N GLY A 355 8.54 -4.28 20.49
CA GLY A 355 8.74 -3.71 21.81
C GLY A 355 9.93 -4.32 22.54
N SER A 356 10.53 -3.58 23.44
CA SER A 356 11.53 -4.03 24.37
C SER A 356 11.19 -3.54 25.79
N PRO A 357 11.41 -4.33 26.85
CA PRO A 357 11.37 -3.82 28.20
C PRO A 357 12.45 -2.74 28.36
N PRO A 358 12.33 -1.84 29.34
CA PRO A 358 13.40 -0.91 29.68
C PRO A 358 14.69 -1.68 29.96
N PRO A 359 15.84 -1.24 29.47
CA PRO A 359 17.09 -1.96 29.64
C PRO A 359 17.54 -1.93 31.12
N GLU A 360 17.46 -3.07 31.79
CA GLU A 360 18.14 -3.30 33.08
C GLU A 360 19.59 -3.73 32.85
N ASP A 361 19.90 -4.28 31.67
CA ASP A 361 21.23 -4.73 31.25
C ASP A 361 21.37 -4.47 29.72
N PRO A 362 22.46 -3.83 29.25
CA PRO A 362 22.62 -3.37 27.86
C PRO A 362 22.94 -4.49 26.84
N GLN A 363 22.43 -5.71 27.00
CA GLN A 363 22.58 -6.72 25.95
C GLN A 363 21.74 -6.35 24.73
N THR A 364 22.44 -6.02 23.65
CA THR A 364 21.80 -5.82 22.33
C THR A 364 21.25 -7.15 21.82
N LEU A 365 19.98 -7.14 21.43
CA LEU A 365 19.33 -8.26 20.76
C LEU A 365 19.02 -7.87 19.33
N ASP A 366 19.47 -8.67 18.39
CA ASP A 366 19.10 -8.51 17.00
C ASP A 366 17.91 -9.41 16.68
N VAL A 367 16.88 -8.80 16.12
CA VAL A 367 15.64 -9.45 15.74
C VAL A 367 15.41 -9.23 14.25
N VAL A 368 15.04 -10.30 13.56
CA VAL A 368 14.71 -10.26 12.14
C VAL A 368 13.26 -10.69 11.93
N VAL A 369 12.51 -9.90 11.16
CA VAL A 369 11.21 -10.33 10.65
C VAL A 369 11.40 -10.82 9.22
N ARG A 370 11.08 -12.07 8.97
CA ARG A 370 11.23 -12.72 7.68
C ARG A 370 10.05 -13.65 7.36
N VAL A 371 10.08 -14.28 6.21
CA VAL A 371 9.07 -15.27 5.82
C VAL A 371 9.27 -16.58 6.60
N LEU A 372 8.16 -17.19 7.02
CA LEU A 372 8.17 -18.52 7.65
C LEU A 372 8.56 -19.60 6.64
N THR A 373 9.59 -20.38 6.96
CA THR A 373 10.08 -21.47 6.10
C THR A 373 9.54 -22.84 6.52
N PRO A 374 9.59 -23.86 5.64
CA PRO A 374 9.28 -25.25 6.03
C PRO A 374 10.19 -25.78 7.15
N GLU A 375 11.44 -25.34 7.17
CA GLU A 375 12.43 -25.70 8.21
C GLU A 375 12.02 -25.14 9.57
N ASP A 376 11.51 -23.91 9.61
CA ASP A 376 10.96 -23.29 10.82
C ASP A 376 9.78 -24.10 11.37
N ILE A 377 8.86 -24.50 10.49
CA ILE A 377 7.71 -25.33 10.89
C ILE A 377 8.18 -26.66 11.48
N ASN A 378 9.21 -27.27 10.89
CA ASN A 378 9.79 -28.52 11.39
C ASN A 378 10.49 -28.32 12.74
N SER A 379 11.21 -27.21 12.94
CA SER A 379 11.83 -26.86 14.24
C SER A 379 10.76 -26.67 15.30
N LEU A 380 9.73 -25.87 15.02
CA LEU A 380 8.61 -25.66 15.94
C LEU A 380 7.88 -26.96 16.31
N ARG A 381 7.75 -27.93 15.38
CA ARG A 381 7.15 -29.24 15.65
C ARG A 381 7.96 -30.10 16.63
N ARG A 382 9.29 -29.97 16.61
CA ARG A 382 10.17 -30.69 17.54
C ARG A 382 10.16 -30.07 18.93
N GLU A 383 9.99 -28.74 18.99
CA GLU A 383 10.11 -27.99 20.24
C GLU A 383 8.77 -27.83 20.99
N LEU A 384 7.64 -27.77 20.27
CA LEU A 384 6.34 -27.51 20.87
C LEU A 384 5.42 -28.72 20.83
N PRO A 385 4.68 -29.00 21.92
CA PRO A 385 3.66 -30.04 21.94
C PRO A 385 2.59 -29.79 20.86
N LEU A 386 2.16 -30.83 20.15
CA LEU A 386 1.19 -30.75 19.06
C LEU A 386 -0.22 -30.25 19.47
N LYS A 387 -0.50 -30.20 20.77
CA LYS A 387 -1.77 -29.76 21.35
C LYS A 387 -1.81 -28.25 21.66
N THR A 388 -0.76 -27.48 21.31
CA THR A 388 -0.72 -26.03 21.58
C THR A 388 -1.69 -25.24 20.68
N SER A 389 -2.05 -24.04 21.12
CA SER A 389 -2.90 -23.10 20.38
C SER A 389 -2.33 -22.79 19.00
N LEU A 390 -1.00 -22.68 18.88
CA LEU A 390 -0.29 -22.46 17.62
C LEU A 390 -0.69 -23.48 16.54
N TRP A 391 -0.67 -24.77 16.86
CA TRP A 391 -0.96 -25.79 15.85
C TRP A 391 -2.42 -25.79 15.42
N LYS A 392 -3.34 -25.35 16.28
CA LYS A 392 -4.74 -25.11 15.93
C LYS A 392 -4.83 -23.99 14.90
N LYS A 393 -4.17 -22.85 15.18
CA LYS A 393 -4.10 -21.68 14.30
C LYS A 393 -3.40 -22.02 12.98
N MET A 394 -2.30 -22.76 13.04
CA MET A 394 -1.55 -23.17 11.84
C MET A 394 -2.34 -24.16 10.94
N LYS A 395 -3.14 -25.05 11.52
CA LYS A 395 -4.00 -25.97 10.75
C LYS A 395 -5.12 -25.25 10.01
N SER A 396 -5.61 -24.13 10.51
CA SER A 396 -6.65 -23.35 9.87
C SER A 396 -6.17 -22.60 8.61
N ILE A 397 -4.84 -22.48 8.42
CA ILE A 397 -4.27 -21.85 7.24
C ILE A 397 -3.89 -22.94 6.24
N PRO A 398 -4.34 -22.85 4.97
CA PRO A 398 -3.94 -23.76 3.90
C PRO A 398 -2.42 -23.90 3.81
N GLY A 399 -1.94 -25.13 3.53
CA GLY A 399 -0.50 -25.43 3.57
C GLY A 399 0.36 -24.53 2.68
N HIS A 400 -0.14 -24.21 1.48
CA HIS A 400 0.55 -23.38 0.50
C HIS A 400 0.62 -21.88 0.89
N LEU A 401 -0.16 -21.45 1.89
CA LEU A 401 -0.14 -20.05 2.38
C LEU A 401 0.79 -19.87 3.59
N ARG A 402 1.21 -20.96 4.24
CA ARG A 402 2.01 -20.89 5.47
C ARG A 402 3.38 -20.24 5.24
N THR A 403 3.95 -20.44 4.06
CA THR A 403 5.23 -19.84 3.66
C THR A 403 5.13 -18.36 3.28
N ASN A 404 3.96 -17.73 3.44
CA ASN A 404 3.74 -16.29 3.27
C ASN A 404 3.55 -15.56 4.61
N LEU A 405 3.63 -16.27 5.73
CA LEU A 405 3.43 -15.70 7.06
C LEU A 405 4.72 -15.03 7.57
N PRO A 406 4.60 -13.90 8.28
CA PRO A 406 5.72 -13.30 8.98
C PRO A 406 6.14 -14.17 10.18
N VAL A 407 7.43 -14.33 10.37
CA VAL A 407 8.03 -14.91 11.57
C VAL A 407 9.03 -13.92 12.15
N ILE A 408 9.01 -13.75 13.47
CA ILE A 408 10.00 -12.96 14.20
C ILE A 408 11.04 -13.93 14.78
N VAL A 409 12.29 -13.68 14.42
CA VAL A 409 13.44 -14.51 14.76
C VAL A 409 14.45 -13.68 15.53
N GLN A 410 14.90 -14.20 16.66
CA GLN A 410 16.01 -13.65 17.42
C GLN A 410 17.30 -14.29 16.95
N ILE A 411 18.30 -13.47 16.62
CA ILE A 411 19.65 -13.92 16.28
C ILE A 411 20.43 -14.06 17.58
N LEU A 412 20.82 -15.29 17.90
CA LEU A 412 21.64 -15.57 19.09
C LEU A 412 23.13 -15.37 18.78
N PRO A 413 23.98 -15.13 19.81
CA PRO A 413 25.44 -14.98 19.65
C PRO A 413 26.13 -16.14 18.94
N ASP A 414 25.59 -17.38 19.09
CA ASP A 414 26.06 -18.58 18.40
C ASP A 414 25.58 -18.71 16.96
N LYS A 415 24.96 -17.64 16.43
CA LYS A 415 24.34 -17.55 15.08
C LYS A 415 23.25 -18.59 14.83
N LYS A 416 22.67 -19.15 15.89
CA LYS A 416 21.45 -19.95 15.75
C LYS A 416 20.23 -19.08 15.86
N ASP A 417 19.37 -19.17 14.88
CA ASP A 417 18.10 -18.46 14.85
C ASP A 417 17.11 -19.08 15.83
N ARG A 418 16.51 -18.26 16.70
CA ARG A 418 15.44 -18.67 17.59
C ARG A 418 14.13 -18.02 17.16
N ILE A 419 13.15 -18.82 16.79
CA ILE A 419 11.80 -18.32 16.49
C ILE A 419 11.16 -17.86 17.79
N VAL A 420 10.79 -16.57 17.85
CA VAL A 420 10.19 -15.95 19.03
C VAL A 420 8.72 -15.61 18.86
N ALA A 421 8.25 -15.33 17.66
CA ALA A 421 6.83 -15.10 17.41
C ALA A 421 6.40 -15.42 15.96
N LEU A 422 5.12 -15.76 15.82
CA LEU A 422 4.37 -15.74 14.59
C LEU A 422 3.27 -14.68 14.75
N PRO A 423 3.56 -13.41 14.44
CA PRO A 423 2.72 -12.31 14.84
C PRO A 423 1.33 -12.34 14.19
N SER A 424 1.24 -12.76 12.93
CA SER A 424 -0.06 -12.88 12.25
C SER A 424 -0.94 -14.01 12.79
N LEU A 425 -0.38 -14.92 13.59
CA LEU A 425 -1.10 -15.99 14.29
C LEU A 425 -1.31 -15.69 15.77
N ASP A 426 -0.95 -14.48 16.22
CA ASP A 426 -1.02 -14.11 17.62
C ASP A 426 -0.42 -15.21 18.51
N TRP A 427 0.85 -15.53 18.24
CA TRP A 427 1.63 -16.49 19.00
C TRP A 427 3.03 -15.96 19.24
N SER A 428 3.49 -16.04 20.50
CA SER A 428 4.86 -15.68 20.88
C SER A 428 5.37 -16.55 22.02
N ARG A 429 6.68 -16.58 22.12
CA ARG A 429 7.42 -17.01 23.33
C ARG A 429 7.88 -15.75 24.06
N ASP A 430 8.28 -15.94 25.32
CA ASP A 430 8.97 -14.89 26.03
C ASP A 430 10.33 -14.61 25.33
N MET A 431 10.40 -13.44 24.69
CA MET A 431 11.59 -12.99 23.95
C MET A 431 12.74 -12.65 24.89
N TRP A 432 12.46 -12.31 26.15
CA TRP A 432 13.40 -11.74 27.11
C TRP A 432 13.84 -12.74 28.18
N SER A 433 13.26 -13.94 28.24
CA SER A 433 13.66 -15.01 29.17
C SER A 433 14.78 -15.87 28.60
N SER A 434 15.90 -15.90 29.27
CA SER A 434 17.01 -16.81 28.98
C SER A 434 16.69 -18.29 29.32
N LYS A 435 15.57 -18.56 30.02
CA LYS A 435 15.18 -19.91 30.41
C LYS A 435 14.38 -20.60 29.32
N VAL A 436 15.02 -21.50 28.61
CA VAL A 436 14.38 -22.47 27.72
C VAL A 436 13.57 -23.44 28.58
N GLY A 437 12.28 -23.31 28.60
CA GLY A 437 11.36 -24.28 29.18
C GLY A 437 10.40 -23.72 30.20
N LYS A 438 9.20 -23.64 29.79
CA LYS A 438 7.87 -23.76 30.41
C LYS A 438 6.92 -22.62 30.01
N GLN A 439 5.87 -23.09 29.34
CA GLN A 439 4.51 -22.55 29.25
C GLN A 439 4.28 -21.28 28.42
N ASP A 440 3.34 -21.47 27.47
CA ASP A 440 2.42 -20.45 26.94
C ASP A 440 1.76 -19.67 28.10
N ARG A 441 2.47 -18.76 28.73
CA ARG A 441 1.86 -17.74 29.58
C ARG A 441 1.55 -16.57 28.65
N GLN A 442 0.37 -16.03 28.75
CA GLN A 442 0.06 -14.67 28.30
C GLN A 442 0.99 -13.69 29.06
N GLY A 443 2.23 -13.59 28.58
CA GLY A 443 3.21 -12.60 28.99
C GLY A 443 2.99 -11.32 28.19
N THR A 444 3.60 -10.23 28.61
CA THR A 444 3.60 -8.96 27.87
C THR A 444 4.00 -9.21 26.41
N GLN A 445 3.15 -8.79 25.49
CA GLN A 445 3.36 -8.97 24.07
C GLN A 445 4.32 -7.90 23.56
N TYR A 446 5.47 -8.31 23.06
CA TYR A 446 6.52 -7.40 22.59
C TYR A 446 6.51 -7.22 21.07
N TYR A 447 5.40 -7.38 20.41
CA TYR A 447 5.19 -7.03 19.02
C TYR A 447 3.76 -6.54 18.81
N ASP A 448 3.58 -5.73 17.79
CA ASP A 448 2.26 -5.34 17.28
C ASP A 448 2.28 -5.49 15.76
N ILE A 449 1.19 -5.97 15.19
CA ILE A 449 1.06 -6.22 13.76
C ILE A 449 -0.30 -5.77 13.26
N ARG A 450 -0.33 -5.10 12.10
CA ARG A 450 -1.55 -4.65 11.44
C ARG A 450 -1.46 -4.88 9.94
N TYR A 451 -2.56 -5.21 9.32
CA TYR A 451 -2.60 -5.29 7.87
C TYR A 451 -2.55 -3.87 7.26
N LYS A 452 -1.77 -3.69 6.17
CA LYS A 452 -1.49 -2.35 5.67
C LYS A 452 -2.74 -1.59 5.27
N HIS A 453 -3.53 -2.14 4.35
CA HIS A 453 -4.73 -1.49 3.83
C HIS A 453 -5.54 -2.46 2.97
N ILE A 454 -6.85 -2.31 2.97
CA ILE A 454 -7.78 -2.93 2.02
C ILE A 454 -8.84 -1.89 1.65
N ASP A 455 -9.68 -2.22 0.68
CA ASP A 455 -10.79 -1.36 0.27
C ASP A 455 -11.66 -0.98 1.50
N ASP A 456 -11.89 0.32 1.71
CA ASP A 456 -12.63 0.83 2.86
C ASP A 456 -14.05 0.28 2.95
N SER A 457 -14.64 -0.16 1.81
CA SER A 457 -15.95 -0.80 1.79
C SER A 457 -15.99 -2.12 2.56
N LEU A 458 -14.85 -2.78 2.75
CA LEU A 458 -14.70 -4.04 3.46
C LEU A 458 -14.40 -3.86 4.97
N THR A 459 -14.21 -2.63 5.45
CA THR A 459 -13.89 -2.34 6.84
C THR A 459 -15.06 -1.70 7.58
N SER A 460 -15.25 -2.06 8.84
CA SER A 460 -16.14 -1.34 9.75
C SER A 460 -15.38 -0.20 10.43
N PRO A 461 -15.99 0.96 10.66
CA PRO A 461 -15.39 1.95 11.54
C PRO A 461 -15.22 1.28 12.92
N VAL A 462 -14.06 1.50 13.53
CA VAL A 462 -13.85 1.14 14.96
C VAL A 462 -14.84 1.98 15.73
N GLY A 463 -15.83 1.36 16.38
CA GLY A 463 -16.68 2.06 17.34
C GLY A 463 -15.79 2.70 18.38
N ASN A 464 -16.23 3.84 18.95
CA ASN A 464 -15.52 4.58 20.00
C ASN A 464 -15.40 3.79 21.34
N GLU A 465 -15.36 2.49 21.29
CA GLU A 465 -14.94 1.68 22.42
C GLU A 465 -13.44 1.84 22.53
N SER A 466 -13.05 2.72 23.42
CA SER A 466 -11.70 2.92 23.92
C SER A 466 -11.01 1.57 24.06
N ILE A 467 -10.07 1.30 23.14
CA ILE A 467 -9.03 0.31 23.36
C ILE A 467 -8.12 0.92 24.42
N VAL A 468 -8.46 0.67 25.69
CA VAL A 468 -7.63 0.94 26.86
C VAL A 468 -6.49 -0.09 26.89
#